data_db6bf11cbbf963629ef431ac97c93adc
#
_entry.id   db6bf11cbbf963629ef431ac97c93adc
#
_cell.length_a   1.000
_cell.length_b   1.000
_cell.length_c   1.000
_cell.angle_alpha   90.00
_cell.angle_beta   90.00
_cell.angle_gamma   90.00
#
_symmetry.space_group_name_H-M   'P 1'
#
loop_
_entity.id
_entity.type
_entity.pdbx_description
1 polymer ?
#
loop_
_entity_poly.entity_id
_entity_poly.type
_entity_poly.pdbx_seq_one_letter_code
_entity_poly.pdbx_strand_id
1 'polypeptide(L)'
;MLLSARYSRFCLVPWSDAISHPRELDAYARACFENLYGQPLDDWRIVLSPEPAGAARIATALPEALLQRLQALGRESRLSLRSVQPYLMAAYNRCSAQLEQGDFLFVLAEPRRSVLLLAAGGAWQQVLAQGCADSDQALQALIERTCELYGEHLPRVYLHAPGRGEVPQLAAVQLCQPASDADPLCAMWRAVA
;
A
#
# COMPACT_ATOMS: atom_id res chain seq x y z
N MET A 1 11.51 3.86 -9.83
CA MET A 1 10.83 5.06 -9.27
C MET A 1 9.77 4.61 -8.30
N LEU A 2 9.66 5.26 -7.15
CA LEU A 2 8.65 4.98 -6.13
C LEU A 2 7.59 6.09 -6.16
N LEU A 3 6.32 5.70 -6.08
CA LEU A 3 5.19 6.63 -6.08
C LEU A 3 4.46 6.56 -4.74
N SER A 4 4.24 7.73 -4.14
CA SER A 4 3.42 7.87 -2.95
C SER A 4 2.00 7.32 -3.17
N ALA A 5 1.38 6.85 -2.10
CA ALA A 5 -0.02 6.42 -2.10
C ALA A 5 -1.02 7.53 -2.51
N ARG A 6 -0.56 8.78 -2.63
CA ARG A 6 -1.37 9.88 -3.19
C ARG A 6 -1.69 9.71 -4.67
N TYR A 7 -0.80 9.03 -5.39
CA TYR A 7 -0.91 8.81 -6.84
C TYR A 7 -1.47 7.43 -7.18
N SER A 8 -1.74 6.62 -6.15
CA SER A 8 -2.19 5.24 -6.32
C SER A 8 -3.55 5.03 -5.67
N ARG A 9 -4.33 4.12 -6.24
CA ARG A 9 -5.50 3.54 -5.60
C ARG A 9 -5.23 2.06 -5.32
N PHE A 10 -5.79 1.55 -4.25
CA PHE A 10 -5.62 0.16 -3.85
C PHE A 10 -6.99 -0.49 -3.68
N CYS A 11 -7.06 -1.76 -4.04
CA CYS A 11 -8.25 -2.57 -3.84
C CYS A 11 -7.84 -4.00 -3.51
N LEU A 12 -8.58 -4.68 -2.66
CA LEU A 12 -8.47 -6.11 -2.50
C LEU A 12 -9.40 -6.77 -3.52
N VAL A 13 -8.82 -7.63 -4.35
CA VAL A 13 -9.55 -8.42 -5.36
C VAL A 13 -9.71 -9.83 -4.81
N PRO A 14 -10.93 -10.24 -4.41
CA PRO A 14 -11.19 -11.58 -3.90
C PRO A 14 -10.86 -12.65 -4.93
N TRP A 15 -10.53 -13.85 -4.45
CA TRP A 15 -10.42 -15.01 -5.33
C TRP A 15 -11.79 -15.43 -5.86
N SER A 16 -11.82 -15.89 -7.09
CA SER A 16 -13.01 -16.50 -7.70
C SER A 16 -12.61 -17.66 -8.61
N ASP A 17 -13.16 -18.84 -8.34
CA ASP A 17 -12.95 -20.03 -9.19
C ASP A 17 -13.59 -19.90 -10.57
N ALA A 18 -14.52 -18.97 -10.74
CA ALA A 18 -15.17 -18.69 -12.02
C ALA A 18 -14.25 -17.96 -13.02
N ILE A 19 -13.13 -17.37 -12.54
CA ILE A 19 -12.20 -16.59 -13.35
C ILE A 19 -11.04 -17.48 -13.77
N SER A 20 -11.00 -17.83 -15.05
CA SER A 20 -9.97 -18.70 -15.62
C SER A 20 -9.00 -17.97 -16.56
N HIS A 21 -9.37 -16.79 -17.03
CA HIS A 21 -8.62 -16.04 -18.04
C HIS A 21 -8.05 -14.72 -17.50
N PRO A 22 -6.82 -14.31 -17.89
CA PRO A 22 -6.25 -13.02 -17.46
C PRO A 22 -7.11 -11.80 -17.79
N ARG A 23 -7.84 -11.81 -18.91
CA ARG A 23 -8.75 -10.72 -19.31
C ARG A 23 -9.96 -10.62 -18.38
N GLU A 24 -10.48 -11.76 -17.94
CA GLU A 24 -11.60 -11.80 -16.97
C GLU A 24 -11.12 -11.28 -15.61
N LEU A 25 -9.90 -11.62 -15.20
CA LEU A 25 -9.30 -11.12 -13.98
C LEU A 25 -9.10 -9.59 -14.02
N ASP A 26 -8.64 -9.03 -15.14
CA ASP A 26 -8.52 -7.57 -15.32
C ASP A 26 -9.91 -6.89 -15.24
N ALA A 27 -10.91 -7.44 -15.92
CA ALA A 27 -12.27 -6.91 -15.86
C ALA A 27 -12.86 -7.00 -14.46
N TYR A 28 -12.63 -8.09 -13.76
CA TYR A 28 -13.09 -8.26 -12.37
C TYR A 28 -12.39 -7.28 -11.42
N ALA A 29 -11.08 -7.10 -11.55
CA ALA A 29 -10.35 -6.11 -10.78
C ALA A 29 -10.88 -4.70 -11.02
N ARG A 30 -11.19 -4.31 -12.26
CA ARG A 30 -11.81 -3.02 -12.59
C ARG A 30 -13.16 -2.86 -11.91
N ALA A 31 -14.01 -3.88 -11.93
CA ALA A 31 -15.30 -3.86 -11.24
C ALA A 31 -15.13 -3.71 -9.70
N CYS A 32 -14.12 -4.36 -9.09
CA CYS A 32 -13.80 -4.18 -7.68
C CYS A 32 -13.41 -2.72 -7.37
N PHE A 33 -12.60 -2.09 -8.21
CA PHE A 33 -12.24 -0.68 -8.06
C PHE A 33 -13.46 0.25 -8.24
N GLU A 34 -14.29 0.00 -9.25
CA GLU A 34 -15.50 0.80 -9.49
C GLU A 34 -16.46 0.73 -8.31
N ASN A 35 -16.67 -0.45 -7.75
CA ASN A 35 -17.48 -0.64 -6.54
C ASN A 35 -16.91 0.11 -5.34
N LEU A 36 -15.57 0.11 -5.16
CA LEU A 36 -14.93 0.73 -4.02
C LEU A 36 -14.87 2.27 -4.13
N TYR A 37 -14.61 2.79 -5.34
CA TYR A 37 -14.37 4.23 -5.56
C TYR A 37 -15.56 4.96 -6.21
N GLY A 38 -16.59 4.24 -6.63
CA GLY A 38 -17.82 4.82 -7.22
C GLY A 38 -17.61 5.42 -8.62
N GLN A 39 -16.51 5.08 -9.30
CA GLN A 39 -16.21 5.59 -10.64
C GLN A 39 -15.36 4.59 -11.42
N PRO A 40 -15.55 4.47 -12.74
CA PRO A 40 -14.72 3.61 -13.58
C PRO A 40 -13.27 4.08 -13.61
N LEU A 41 -12.35 3.14 -13.83
CA LEU A 41 -10.91 3.37 -13.94
C LEU A 41 -10.40 3.03 -15.34
N ASP A 42 -11.07 3.49 -16.41
CA ASP A 42 -10.73 3.16 -17.78
C ASP A 42 -9.33 3.62 -18.17
N ASP A 43 -8.95 4.83 -17.75
CA ASP A 43 -7.64 5.43 -18.01
C ASP A 43 -6.59 5.10 -16.93
N TRP A 44 -6.76 3.97 -16.24
CA TRP A 44 -5.84 3.56 -15.18
C TRP A 44 -5.21 2.21 -15.52
N ARG A 45 -3.90 2.13 -15.27
CA ARG A 45 -3.16 0.87 -15.30
C ARG A 45 -3.37 0.14 -13.98
N ILE A 46 -3.95 -1.06 -14.04
CA ILE A 46 -4.12 -1.92 -12.86
C ILE A 46 -3.06 -3.01 -12.89
N VAL A 47 -2.47 -3.29 -11.73
CA VAL A 47 -1.52 -4.38 -11.51
C VAL A 47 -1.93 -5.11 -10.24
N LEU A 48 -1.95 -6.44 -10.28
CA LEU A 48 -2.28 -7.30 -9.15
C LEU A 48 -1.02 -7.94 -8.56
N SER A 49 -1.03 -8.17 -7.24
CA SER A 49 0.02 -8.96 -6.59
C SER A 49 -0.02 -10.42 -7.06
N PRO A 50 1.14 -11.09 -7.13
CA PRO A 50 1.23 -12.50 -7.55
C PRO A 50 0.90 -13.44 -6.38
N GLU A 51 -0.37 -13.57 -6.05
CA GLU A 51 -0.83 -14.48 -5.00
C GLU A 51 -1.17 -15.87 -5.55
N PRO A 52 -1.07 -16.93 -4.73
CA PRO A 52 -1.47 -18.27 -5.11
C PRO A 52 -2.97 -18.37 -5.40
N ALA A 53 -3.38 -19.46 -6.05
CA ALA A 53 -4.79 -19.78 -6.22
C ALA A 53 -5.49 -19.91 -4.86
N GLY A 54 -6.72 -19.43 -4.78
CA GLY A 54 -7.50 -19.40 -3.54
C GLY A 54 -7.28 -18.15 -2.67
N ALA A 55 -6.23 -17.36 -2.94
CA ALA A 55 -5.93 -16.17 -2.14
C ALA A 55 -6.40 -14.88 -2.82
N ALA A 56 -6.90 -13.94 -2.00
CA ALA A 56 -7.21 -12.59 -2.46
C ALA A 56 -5.92 -11.85 -2.85
N ARG A 57 -6.02 -10.95 -3.83
CA ARG A 57 -4.89 -10.20 -4.39
C ARG A 57 -5.01 -8.72 -4.09
N ILE A 58 -3.89 -8.10 -3.74
CA ILE A 58 -3.82 -6.64 -3.69
C ILE A 58 -3.70 -6.13 -5.13
N ALA A 59 -4.63 -5.29 -5.53
CA ALA A 59 -4.58 -4.56 -6.78
C ALA A 59 -4.17 -3.12 -6.53
N THR A 60 -3.28 -2.62 -7.38
CA THR A 60 -2.88 -1.20 -7.41
C THR A 60 -3.25 -0.61 -8.75
N ALA A 61 -3.88 0.57 -8.73
CA ALA A 61 -4.18 1.33 -9.92
C ALA A 61 -3.41 2.66 -9.94
N LEU A 62 -2.84 3.00 -11.10
CA LEU A 62 -2.10 4.24 -11.38
C LEU A 62 -2.68 4.89 -12.64
N PRO A 63 -2.86 6.24 -12.67
CA PRO A 63 -3.31 6.93 -13.87
C PRO A 63 -2.36 6.69 -15.05
N GLU A 64 -2.86 6.25 -16.18
CA GLU A 64 -2.06 5.99 -17.39
C GLU A 64 -1.34 7.26 -17.85
N ALA A 65 -2.00 8.42 -17.79
CA ALA A 65 -1.40 9.72 -18.12
C ALA A 65 -0.17 10.05 -17.25
N LEU A 66 -0.21 9.70 -15.95
CA LEU A 66 0.95 9.87 -15.07
C LEU A 66 2.11 8.97 -15.51
N LEU A 67 1.84 7.70 -15.80
CA LEU A 67 2.87 6.75 -16.26
C LEU A 67 3.52 7.22 -17.57
N GLN A 68 2.73 7.68 -18.54
CA GLN A 68 3.20 8.21 -19.81
C GLN A 68 4.09 9.45 -19.60
N ARG A 69 3.67 10.36 -18.71
CA ARG A 69 4.46 11.55 -18.38
C ARG A 69 5.80 11.22 -17.72
N LEU A 70 5.82 10.24 -16.80
CA LEU A 70 7.05 9.78 -16.17
C LEU A 70 8.00 9.12 -17.18
N GLN A 71 7.46 8.34 -18.11
CA GLN A 71 8.24 7.75 -19.20
C GLN A 71 8.82 8.81 -20.15
N ALA A 72 8.04 9.84 -20.47
CA ALA A 72 8.49 10.96 -21.29
C ALA A 72 9.64 11.73 -20.60
N LEU A 73 9.47 12.08 -19.32
CA LEU A 73 10.52 12.72 -18.52
C LEU A 73 11.80 11.87 -18.44
N GLY A 74 11.66 10.55 -18.29
CA GLY A 74 12.82 9.65 -18.33
C GLY A 74 13.58 9.75 -19.64
N ARG A 75 12.88 9.71 -20.77
CA ARG A 75 13.48 9.85 -22.10
C ARG A 75 14.17 11.21 -22.30
N GLU A 76 13.49 12.30 -21.95
CA GLU A 76 14.01 13.67 -22.05
C GLU A 76 15.28 13.87 -21.20
N SER A 77 15.27 13.29 -20.00
CA SER A 77 16.41 13.35 -19.06
C SER A 77 17.49 12.31 -19.33
N ARG A 78 17.35 11.49 -20.37
CA ARG A 78 18.24 10.36 -20.70
C ARG A 78 18.37 9.36 -19.55
N LEU A 79 17.32 9.21 -18.74
CA LEU A 79 17.24 8.25 -17.63
C LEU A 79 16.41 7.03 -18.06
N SER A 80 16.94 5.84 -17.79
CA SER A 80 16.19 4.60 -18.01
C SER A 80 15.24 4.34 -16.82
N LEU A 81 13.94 4.53 -17.06
CA LEU A 81 12.92 4.21 -16.08
C LEU A 81 12.65 2.69 -16.10
N ARG A 82 13.32 1.95 -15.21
CA ARG A 82 13.21 0.48 -15.15
C ARG A 82 11.89 -0.01 -14.58
N SER A 83 11.37 0.68 -13.56
CA SER A 83 10.10 0.34 -12.92
C SER A 83 9.44 1.55 -12.27
N VAL A 84 8.13 1.51 -12.16
CA VAL A 84 7.32 2.42 -11.34
C VAL A 84 6.57 1.55 -10.35
N GLN A 85 6.79 1.77 -9.07
CA GLN A 85 6.21 0.96 -8.00
C GLN A 85 5.49 1.84 -6.98
N PRO A 86 4.33 1.42 -6.45
CA PRO A 86 3.74 2.04 -5.28
C PRO A 86 4.71 1.94 -4.09
N TYR A 87 4.87 3.02 -3.36
CA TYR A 87 5.72 3.04 -2.18
C TYR A 87 5.28 2.02 -1.12
N LEU A 88 3.96 1.80 -1.00
CA LEU A 88 3.41 0.76 -0.13
C LEU A 88 4.08 -0.62 -0.34
N MET A 89 4.16 -1.07 -1.59
CA MET A 89 4.70 -2.41 -1.89
C MET A 89 6.21 -2.46 -1.68
N ALA A 90 6.93 -1.39 -1.99
CA ALA A 90 8.37 -1.31 -1.72
C ALA A 90 8.65 -1.34 -0.21
N ALA A 91 7.89 -0.58 0.58
CA ALA A 91 8.00 -0.55 2.03
C ALA A 91 7.66 -1.91 2.65
N TYR A 92 6.54 -2.50 2.25
CA TYR A 92 6.14 -3.82 2.71
C TYR A 92 7.21 -4.88 2.40
N ASN A 93 7.68 -4.97 1.16
CA ASN A 93 8.68 -5.95 0.76
C ASN A 93 9.99 -5.78 1.54
N ARG A 94 10.38 -4.54 1.85
CA ARG A 94 11.58 -4.26 2.65
C ARG A 94 11.42 -4.70 4.10
N CYS A 95 10.23 -4.50 4.66
CA CYS A 95 9.92 -4.84 6.05
C CYS A 95 9.52 -6.32 6.22
N SER A 96 9.13 -7.02 5.17
CA SER A 96 8.52 -8.35 5.25
C SER A 96 9.34 -9.38 6.03
N ALA A 97 10.68 -9.32 5.97
CA ALA A 97 11.55 -10.20 6.74
C ALA A 97 11.53 -9.94 8.26
N GLN A 98 11.01 -8.78 8.68
CA GLN A 98 10.88 -8.41 10.10
C GLN A 98 9.47 -8.72 10.63
N LEU A 99 8.51 -9.02 9.73
CA LEU A 99 7.15 -9.35 10.12
C LEU A 99 7.12 -10.79 10.63
N GLU A 100 6.58 -10.97 11.81
CA GLU A 100 6.36 -12.31 12.33
C GLU A 100 5.23 -13.00 11.57
N GLN A 101 5.31 -14.32 11.47
CA GLN A 101 4.22 -15.12 10.90
C GLN A 101 2.94 -14.97 11.72
N GLY A 102 1.80 -14.91 11.04
CA GLY A 102 0.49 -14.79 11.67
C GLY A 102 -0.28 -13.57 11.20
N ASP A 103 -1.23 -13.14 12.02
CA ASP A 103 -2.08 -12.00 11.73
C ASP A 103 -1.36 -10.70 12.07
N PHE A 104 -1.32 -9.78 11.10
CA PHE A 104 -0.69 -8.49 11.29
C PHE A 104 -1.41 -7.37 10.53
N LEU A 105 -1.22 -6.16 11.05
CA LEU A 105 -1.58 -4.91 10.40
C LEU A 105 -0.29 -4.15 10.06
N PHE A 106 0.02 -4.05 8.77
CA PHE A 106 1.11 -3.20 8.29
C PHE A 106 0.58 -1.81 7.94
N VAL A 107 1.13 -0.79 8.56
CA VAL A 107 0.71 0.60 8.42
C VAL A 107 1.83 1.39 7.75
N LEU A 108 1.57 1.88 6.55
CA LEU A 108 2.39 2.88 5.90
C LEU A 108 1.82 4.27 6.21
N ALA A 109 2.57 5.08 6.94
CA ALA A 109 2.18 6.45 7.26
C ALA A 109 3.06 7.45 6.48
N GLU A 110 2.56 7.89 5.33
CA GLU A 110 3.12 9.02 4.58
C GLU A 110 2.59 10.35 5.12
N PRO A 111 3.21 11.50 4.80
CA PRO A 111 2.68 12.80 5.18
C PRO A 111 1.21 12.96 4.74
N ARG A 112 0.32 13.21 5.70
CA ARG A 112 -1.13 13.44 5.52
C ARG A 112 -1.90 12.31 4.85
N ARG A 113 -1.34 11.11 4.75
CA ARG A 113 -2.01 9.93 4.18
C ARG A 113 -1.45 8.65 4.80
N SER A 114 -2.32 7.71 5.09
CA SER A 114 -1.91 6.38 5.55
C SER A 114 -2.53 5.28 4.69
N VAL A 115 -1.80 4.18 4.57
CA VAL A 115 -2.29 2.95 3.94
C VAL A 115 -2.10 1.81 4.92
N LEU A 116 -3.14 1.03 5.11
CA LEU A 116 -3.18 -0.10 6.01
C LEU A 116 -3.36 -1.38 5.21
N LEU A 117 -2.50 -2.36 5.48
CA LEU A 117 -2.59 -3.72 4.95
C LEU A 117 -2.85 -4.67 6.10
N LEU A 118 -3.99 -5.33 6.09
CA LEU A 118 -4.34 -6.37 7.06
C LEU A 118 -4.15 -7.74 6.42
N ALA A 119 -3.37 -8.58 7.08
CA ALA A 119 -3.22 -9.99 6.76
C ALA A 119 -3.72 -10.84 7.93
N ALA A 120 -4.48 -11.89 7.65
CA ALA A 120 -4.91 -12.85 8.63
C ALA A 120 -5.10 -14.24 7.99
N GLY A 121 -4.78 -15.29 8.74
CA GLY A 121 -4.85 -16.65 8.25
C GLY A 121 -3.95 -16.90 7.03
N GLY A 122 -2.87 -16.14 6.89
CA GLY A 122 -1.94 -16.24 5.75
C GLY A 122 -2.44 -15.61 4.45
N ALA A 123 -3.51 -14.82 4.49
CA ALA A 123 -4.08 -14.15 3.33
C ALA A 123 -4.38 -12.67 3.60
N TRP A 124 -4.39 -11.86 2.54
CA TRP A 124 -4.82 -10.47 2.60
C TRP A 124 -6.31 -10.37 2.92
N GLN A 125 -6.66 -9.60 3.93
CA GLN A 125 -8.04 -9.37 4.34
C GLN A 125 -8.51 -7.96 3.99
N GLN A 126 -7.60 -6.98 4.01
CA GLN A 126 -7.96 -5.59 3.73
C GLN A 126 -6.76 -4.79 3.21
N VAL A 127 -7.03 -3.88 2.31
CA VAL A 127 -6.17 -2.74 1.98
C VAL A 127 -7.00 -1.47 2.06
N LEU A 128 -6.58 -0.53 2.90
CA LEU A 128 -7.28 0.73 3.12
C LEU A 128 -6.31 1.89 2.94
N ALA A 129 -6.62 2.82 2.04
CA ALA A 129 -5.84 4.03 1.84
C ALA A 129 -6.70 5.26 2.11
N GLN A 130 -6.32 6.08 3.10
CA GLN A 130 -7.11 7.25 3.47
C GLN A 130 -6.24 8.43 3.91
N GLY A 131 -6.83 9.64 3.93
CA GLY A 131 -6.23 10.80 4.55
C GLY A 131 -6.08 10.60 6.06
N CYS A 132 -4.93 11.00 6.60
CA CYS A 132 -4.66 10.95 8.03
C CYS A 132 -3.82 12.18 8.40
N ALA A 133 -4.20 12.89 9.45
CA ALA A 133 -3.40 14.02 9.94
C ALA A 133 -2.00 13.55 10.41
N ASP A 134 -1.02 14.46 10.36
CA ASP A 134 0.37 14.15 10.76
C ASP A 134 0.56 14.24 12.28
N SER A 135 -0.39 13.69 13.04
CA SER A 135 -0.29 13.59 14.50
C SER A 135 -0.34 12.13 14.92
N ASP A 136 0.34 11.82 16.01
CA ASP A 136 0.34 10.48 16.58
C ASP A 136 -1.06 10.08 17.02
N GLN A 137 -1.83 11.00 17.57
CA GLN A 137 -3.21 10.76 17.97
C GLN A 137 -4.10 10.34 16.79
N ALA A 138 -3.99 11.00 15.64
CA ALA A 138 -4.78 10.65 14.46
C ALA A 138 -4.38 9.28 13.90
N LEU A 139 -3.09 8.98 13.93
CA LEU A 139 -2.58 7.68 13.47
C LEU A 139 -2.97 6.55 14.43
N GLN A 140 -2.88 6.80 15.74
CA GLN A 140 -3.31 5.86 16.77
C GLN A 140 -4.81 5.54 16.62
N ALA A 141 -5.66 6.56 16.52
CA ALA A 141 -7.11 6.38 16.34
C ALA A 141 -7.45 5.60 15.05
N LEU A 142 -6.69 5.82 13.97
CA LEU A 142 -6.87 5.07 12.73
C LEU A 142 -6.52 3.59 12.90
N ILE A 143 -5.44 3.28 13.60
CA ILE A 143 -4.99 1.92 13.89
C ILE A 143 -6.03 1.22 14.78
N GLU A 144 -6.41 1.84 15.88
CA GLU A 144 -7.39 1.30 16.83
C GLU A 144 -8.71 0.97 16.14
N ARG A 145 -9.27 1.92 15.40
CA ARG A 145 -10.49 1.69 14.63
C ARG A 145 -10.37 0.52 13.65
N THR A 146 -9.22 0.36 13.00
CA THR A 146 -9.02 -0.75 12.06
C THR A 146 -8.94 -2.08 12.79
N CYS A 147 -8.26 -2.12 13.93
CA CYS A 147 -8.19 -3.31 14.78
C CYS A 147 -9.57 -3.68 15.36
N GLU A 148 -10.35 -2.71 15.82
CA GLU A 148 -11.72 -2.94 16.33
C GLU A 148 -12.64 -3.54 15.25
N LEU A 149 -12.52 -3.08 14.02
CA LEU A 149 -13.29 -3.63 12.89
C LEU A 149 -12.86 -5.04 12.50
N TYR A 150 -11.64 -5.44 12.84
CA TYR A 150 -11.12 -6.78 12.56
C TYR A 150 -11.68 -7.83 13.53
N GLY A 151 -11.90 -7.50 14.80
CA GLY A 151 -12.49 -8.39 15.80
C GLY A 151 -11.72 -8.51 17.12
N GLU A 152 -11.99 -9.57 17.87
CA GLU A 152 -11.47 -9.75 19.24
C GLU A 152 -9.96 -10.02 19.32
N HIS A 153 -9.39 -10.63 18.29
CA HIS A 153 -7.95 -10.93 18.24
C HIS A 153 -7.22 -9.79 17.53
N LEU A 154 -6.60 -8.92 18.32
CA LEU A 154 -5.85 -7.79 17.77
C LEU A 154 -4.62 -8.30 17.00
N PRO A 155 -4.45 -7.92 15.72
CA PRO A 155 -3.26 -8.26 14.96
C PRO A 155 -2.05 -7.52 15.51
N ARG A 156 -0.85 -8.05 15.28
CA ARG A 156 0.38 -7.28 15.53
C ARG A 156 0.44 -6.10 14.59
N VAL A 157 0.79 -4.94 15.11
CA VAL A 157 0.84 -3.71 14.33
C VAL A 157 2.28 -3.33 14.01
N TYR A 158 2.58 -3.20 12.74
CA TYR A 158 3.87 -2.77 12.23
C TYR A 158 3.74 -1.44 11.50
N LEU A 159 4.55 -0.46 11.89
CA LEU A 159 4.50 0.90 11.35
C LEU A 159 5.74 1.22 10.53
N HIS A 160 5.52 1.73 9.34
CA HIS A 160 6.53 2.30 8.46
C HIS A 160 6.18 3.77 8.17
N ALA A 161 6.92 4.70 8.78
CA ALA A 161 6.60 6.12 8.74
C ALA A 161 7.81 7.05 8.49
N PRO A 162 8.76 6.72 7.60
CA PRO A 162 9.99 7.52 7.44
C PRO A 162 9.74 8.90 6.83
N GLY A 163 8.59 9.12 6.20
CA GLY A 163 8.21 10.40 5.62
C GLY A 163 7.57 11.39 6.60
N ARG A 164 7.37 11.00 7.86
CA ARG A 164 6.91 11.89 8.92
C ARG A 164 8.13 12.41 9.68
N GLY A 165 8.41 13.69 9.68
CA GLY A 165 9.61 14.30 10.24
C GLY A 165 10.03 13.82 11.63
N GLU A 166 9.06 13.44 12.49
CA GLU A 166 9.29 12.81 13.79
C GLU A 166 8.87 11.34 13.75
N VAL A 167 9.54 10.51 14.54
CA VAL A 167 9.18 9.10 14.73
C VAL A 167 7.93 9.02 15.58
N PRO A 168 6.82 8.46 15.08
CA PRO A 168 5.59 8.35 15.85
C PRO A 168 5.77 7.54 17.12
N GLN A 169 5.25 8.06 18.24
CA GLN A 169 5.24 7.40 19.55
C GLN A 169 3.87 6.77 19.77
N LEU A 170 3.69 5.52 19.39
CA LEU A 170 2.42 4.82 19.45
C LEU A 170 2.48 3.63 20.40
N ALA A 171 1.37 3.37 21.09
CA ALA A 171 1.25 2.21 21.96
C ALA A 171 1.11 0.91 21.15
N ALA A 172 1.77 -0.15 21.59
CA ALA A 172 1.68 -1.50 21.01
C ALA A 172 1.99 -1.60 19.50
N VAL A 173 2.86 -0.71 18.99
CA VAL A 173 3.24 -0.67 17.58
C VAL A 173 4.74 -0.89 17.43
N GLN A 174 5.13 -1.75 16.51
CA GLN A 174 6.53 -2.01 16.17
C GLN A 174 6.96 -1.19 14.93
N LEU A 175 8.04 -0.42 15.05
CA LEU A 175 8.60 0.32 13.92
C LEU A 175 9.41 -0.61 13.01
N CYS A 176 9.17 -0.49 11.70
CA CYS A 176 9.85 -1.26 10.66
C CYS A 176 10.88 -0.45 9.87
N GLN A 177 11.43 0.60 10.44
CA GLN A 177 12.37 1.49 9.76
C GLN A 177 13.49 1.98 10.66
N PRO A 178 14.68 2.27 10.14
CA PRO A 178 15.70 3.00 10.89
C PRO A 178 15.25 4.44 11.11
N ALA A 179 15.65 5.03 12.24
CA ALA A 179 15.49 6.46 12.46
C ALA A 179 16.26 7.25 11.40
N SER A 180 15.70 8.34 10.91
CA SER A 180 16.33 9.20 9.90
C SER A 180 15.95 10.65 10.12
N ASP A 181 16.98 11.51 10.19
CA ASP A 181 16.84 12.97 10.26
C ASP A 181 16.81 13.62 8.86
N ALA A 182 16.75 12.82 7.81
CA ALA A 182 16.77 13.31 6.44
C ALA A 182 15.42 13.95 6.05
N ASP A 183 15.46 14.74 4.97
CA ASP A 183 14.26 15.19 4.28
C ASP A 183 13.28 14.03 4.08
N PRO A 184 11.96 14.24 4.28
CA PRO A 184 10.95 13.16 4.19
C PRO A 184 11.04 12.31 2.93
N LEU A 185 11.30 12.90 1.76
CA LEU A 185 11.43 12.15 0.50
C LEU A 185 12.72 11.33 0.47
N CYS A 186 13.82 11.87 0.99
CA CYS A 186 15.08 11.14 1.12
C CYS A 186 14.96 10.01 2.14
N ALA A 187 14.28 10.25 3.27
CA ALA A 187 14.02 9.23 4.27
C ALA A 187 13.17 8.08 3.72
N MET A 188 12.11 8.39 3.00
CA MET A 188 11.26 7.41 2.33
C MET A 188 12.05 6.57 1.30
N TRP A 189 12.90 7.21 0.50
CA TRP A 189 13.70 6.50 -0.48
C TRP A 189 14.73 5.58 0.18
N ARG A 190 15.48 6.08 1.16
CA ARG A 190 16.50 5.30 1.90
C ARG A 190 15.92 4.12 2.67
N ALA A 191 14.70 4.26 3.17
CA ALA A 191 14.05 3.22 3.94
C ALA A 191 13.72 1.96 3.11
N VAL A 192 13.69 2.05 1.79
CA VAL A 192 13.32 0.95 0.87
C VAL A 192 14.37 0.65 -0.21
N ALA A 193 15.49 1.41 -0.23
CA ALA A 193 16.61 1.23 -1.18
C ALA A 193 17.51 0.01 -0.88
#